data_f40ff9bc28439aff135adc0db91da2e8
#
_entry.id   f40ff9bc28439aff135adc0db91da2e8
#
_cell.length_a   1.000
_cell.length_b   1.000
_cell.length_c   1.000
_cell.angle_alpha   90.00
_cell.angle_beta   90.00
_cell.angle_gamma   90.00
#
_symmetry.space_group_name_H-M   'P 1'
#
loop_
_entity.id
_entity.type
_entity.pdbx_description
1 polymer ?
#
loop_
_entity_poly.entity_id
_entity_poly.type
_entity_poly.pdbx_seq_one_letter_code
_entity_poly.pdbx_strand_id
1 'polypeptide(L)'
;MKARYLFLALAIPAFVMCSSPKNDTPDPNYKEPVFERNPDDPADEVLAEIPPQINDGDLVQVTRPYVEKFLEEVHYADKDYTVTHILEYEGGFNDPDATDYPVYNADKPALYSIRWTADAAAGDMVLTLKDGSWSQQIKVASDKDYQIISNLRPNASYTYEVKGSSGKVLTSGGFTTKGRLHQLFFDWNVRNCRDLGGWKTYDGKTVKYRMVYRGGRLEGSTMSPEGREAVRAEGIKAQLELRGASDMLECSALGPRPTYAFCAPCIENGGQAMLVDSKRTKECFEFVVNSLRENKPVYFHCSLGRDRTGTLAALLLGVLGVVEGDISQEYELSYFAPRGWSVAYSESSHVFKNTRLSEYKIIANYLWRKGYNADGSFERFDKCVENYLLGIGVSQKDIDDFRSMMLE
;
A
#
# COMPACT_ATOMS: atom_id res chain seq x y z
N MET A 1 -7.75 -51.94 26.45
CA MET A 1 -7.88 -51.53 25.03
C MET A 1 -7.06 -50.27 24.81
N LYS A 2 -5.90 -50.39 24.15
CA LYS A 2 -5.02 -49.26 23.86
C LYS A 2 -5.35 -48.78 22.46
N ALA A 3 -5.94 -47.60 22.31
CA ALA A 3 -6.17 -46.96 21.04
C ALA A 3 -4.82 -46.42 20.49
N ARG A 4 -4.38 -46.97 19.37
CA ARG A 4 -3.25 -46.46 18.58
C ARG A 4 -3.75 -45.34 17.69
N TYR A 5 -3.33 -44.12 17.94
CA TYR A 5 -3.49 -43.02 17.01
C TYR A 5 -2.47 -43.20 15.88
N LEU A 6 -2.99 -43.43 14.69
CA LEU A 6 -2.21 -43.47 13.46
C LEU A 6 -2.06 -42.00 13.00
N PHE A 7 -0.87 -41.41 13.16
CA PHE A 7 -0.52 -40.17 12.55
C PHE A 7 -0.31 -40.40 11.05
N LEU A 8 -1.28 -39.98 10.25
CA LEU A 8 -1.11 -39.86 8.81
C LEU A 8 -0.25 -38.60 8.57
N ALA A 9 1.02 -38.81 8.25
CA ALA A 9 1.87 -37.75 7.74
C ALA A 9 1.40 -37.40 6.34
N LEU A 10 0.58 -36.36 6.22
CA LEU A 10 0.32 -35.71 4.97
C LEU A 10 1.63 -35.08 4.49
N ALA A 11 2.17 -35.63 3.42
CA ALA A 11 3.30 -35.02 2.73
C ALA A 11 2.88 -33.64 2.21
N ILE A 12 3.37 -32.60 2.85
CA ILE A 12 3.25 -31.23 2.38
C ILE A 12 4.01 -31.18 1.05
N PRO A 13 3.38 -30.79 -0.07
CA PRO A 13 4.10 -30.66 -1.32
C PRO A 13 5.21 -29.65 -1.21
N ALA A 14 6.34 -30.02 -1.80
CA ALA A 14 7.57 -29.23 -1.81
C ALA A 14 7.29 -27.80 -2.28
N PHE A 15 7.64 -26.90 -1.45
CA PHE A 15 7.85 -25.48 -1.52
C PHE A 15 8.01 -24.89 -2.92
N VAL A 16 7.10 -24.01 -3.29
CA VAL A 16 7.38 -22.96 -4.26
C VAL A 16 8.30 -21.96 -3.55
N MET A 17 9.59 -21.99 -3.83
CA MET A 17 10.50 -20.92 -3.48
C MET A 17 9.99 -19.60 -4.07
N CYS A 18 10.28 -18.46 -3.43
CA CYS A 18 10.19 -17.15 -4.06
C CYS A 18 11.14 -17.10 -5.28
N SER A 19 10.81 -17.82 -6.32
CA SER A 19 11.50 -17.77 -7.60
C SER A 19 10.62 -16.97 -8.53
N SER A 20 11.12 -15.82 -8.97
CA SER A 20 10.50 -15.09 -10.06
C SER A 20 10.30 -16.05 -11.24
N PRO A 21 9.08 -16.16 -11.77
CA PRO A 21 8.89 -16.92 -12.99
C PRO A 21 9.75 -16.26 -14.09
N LYS A 22 10.65 -17.00 -14.68
CA LYS A 22 11.55 -16.52 -15.74
C LYS A 22 10.86 -16.27 -17.09
N ASN A 23 9.53 -16.35 -17.15
CA ASN A 23 8.80 -16.25 -18.40
C ASN A 23 7.83 -15.06 -18.37
N ASP A 24 8.13 -14.04 -19.16
CA ASP A 24 7.22 -12.93 -19.51
C ASP A 24 6.07 -13.37 -20.47
N THR A 25 5.91 -14.65 -20.72
CA THR A 25 4.80 -15.16 -21.54
C THR A 25 3.50 -15.18 -20.75
N PRO A 26 2.39 -14.70 -21.33
CA PRO A 26 1.08 -14.78 -20.71
C PRO A 26 0.76 -16.23 -20.36
N ASP A 27 0.13 -16.47 -19.20
CA ASP A 27 -0.46 -17.77 -18.90
C ASP A 27 -1.58 -18.02 -19.93
N PRO A 28 -1.45 -19.04 -20.79
CA PRO A 28 -2.46 -19.34 -21.82
C PRO A 28 -3.79 -19.82 -21.21
N ASN A 29 -3.81 -20.20 -19.94
CA ASN A 29 -4.99 -20.65 -19.22
C ASN A 29 -5.60 -19.54 -18.35
N TYR A 30 -5.03 -18.35 -18.34
CA TYR A 30 -5.57 -17.24 -17.57
C TYR A 30 -7.02 -16.94 -18.03
N LYS A 31 -7.90 -16.89 -17.07
CA LYS A 31 -9.27 -16.39 -17.25
C LYS A 31 -9.46 -15.19 -16.35
N GLU A 32 -10.01 -14.13 -16.90
CA GLU A 32 -10.46 -13.01 -16.08
C GLU A 32 -11.41 -13.53 -15.01
N PRO A 33 -11.19 -13.21 -13.73
CA PRO A 33 -12.09 -13.64 -12.67
C PRO A 33 -13.49 -13.04 -12.88
N VAL A 34 -14.50 -13.83 -12.61
CA VAL A 34 -15.88 -13.32 -12.56
C VAL A 34 -16.01 -12.49 -11.29
N PHE A 35 -16.43 -11.25 -11.48
CA PHE A 35 -16.69 -10.35 -10.37
C PHE A 35 -18.10 -10.61 -9.81
N GLU A 36 -18.16 -10.92 -8.53
CA GLU A 36 -19.41 -11.00 -7.77
C GLU A 36 -19.41 -9.85 -6.76
N ARG A 37 -20.28 -8.86 -7.00
CA ARG A 37 -20.41 -7.73 -6.10
C ARG A 37 -20.94 -8.22 -4.76
N ASN A 38 -20.26 -7.79 -3.67
CA ASN A 38 -20.80 -7.97 -2.34
C ASN A 38 -22.05 -7.08 -2.18
N PRO A 39 -23.24 -7.64 -1.84
CA PRO A 39 -24.45 -6.83 -1.64
C PRO A 39 -24.31 -5.80 -0.50
N ASP A 40 -23.38 -6.02 0.43
CA ASP A 40 -23.09 -5.08 1.51
C ASP A 40 -22.08 -3.99 1.09
N ASP A 41 -21.75 -3.90 -0.19
CA ASP A 41 -20.79 -2.93 -0.71
C ASP A 41 -21.43 -1.52 -0.72
N PRO A 42 -20.87 -0.57 -0.01
CA PRO A 42 -21.47 0.76 0.15
C PRO A 42 -21.31 1.66 -1.07
N ALA A 43 -20.86 1.14 -2.17
CA ALA A 43 -20.48 1.91 -3.36
C ALA A 43 -21.57 2.89 -3.83
N ASP A 44 -22.83 2.53 -3.73
CA ASP A 44 -23.94 3.37 -4.21
C ASP A 44 -24.31 4.48 -3.23
N GLU A 45 -24.11 4.29 -1.93
CA GLU A 45 -24.42 5.32 -0.92
C GLU A 45 -23.32 6.38 -0.80
N VAL A 46 -22.05 5.96 -0.99
CA VAL A 46 -20.89 6.85 -0.85
C VAL A 46 -20.77 7.84 -2.00
N LEU A 47 -21.28 7.49 -3.15
CA LEU A 47 -21.26 8.32 -4.36
C LEU A 47 -22.62 9.00 -4.62
N ALA A 48 -23.44 9.18 -3.61
CA ALA A 48 -24.71 9.93 -3.72
C ALA A 48 -24.51 11.36 -4.27
N GLU A 49 -23.30 11.92 -4.10
CA GLU A 49 -22.92 13.21 -4.66
C GLU A 49 -21.68 13.04 -5.57
N ILE A 50 -21.73 13.73 -6.72
CA ILE A 50 -20.55 13.78 -7.61
C ILE A 50 -19.45 14.55 -6.88
N PRO A 51 -18.24 13.97 -6.73
CA PRO A 51 -17.12 14.62 -6.06
C PRO A 51 -16.79 16.00 -6.63
N PRO A 52 -16.08 16.87 -5.86
CA PRO A 52 -15.68 18.19 -6.32
C PRO A 52 -15.01 18.17 -7.69
N GLN A 53 -15.36 19.12 -8.54
CA GLN A 53 -14.77 19.27 -9.86
C GLN A 53 -13.36 19.84 -9.76
N ILE A 54 -12.43 19.31 -10.56
CA ILE A 54 -11.14 19.92 -10.83
C ILE A 54 -11.27 20.80 -12.07
N ASN A 55 -10.79 22.02 -11.95
CA ASN A 55 -10.69 22.98 -13.05
C ASN A 55 -9.22 23.16 -13.48
N ASP A 56 -9.05 23.75 -14.65
CA ASP A 56 -7.71 24.12 -15.12
C ASP A 56 -7.04 25.12 -14.17
N GLY A 57 -5.80 24.84 -13.78
CA GLY A 57 -5.02 25.64 -12.85
C GLY A 57 -5.24 25.36 -11.35
N ASP A 58 -6.13 24.46 -10.97
CA ASP A 58 -6.42 24.16 -9.56
C ASP A 58 -5.21 23.58 -8.83
N LEU A 59 -5.16 23.84 -7.51
CA LEU A 59 -4.30 23.14 -6.55
C LEU A 59 -5.15 22.18 -5.72
N VAL A 60 -4.99 20.91 -5.95
CA VAL A 60 -5.84 19.82 -5.46
C VAL A 60 -5.22 19.13 -4.25
N GLN A 61 -5.96 19.01 -3.15
CA GLN A 61 -5.53 18.25 -1.96
C GLN A 61 -5.84 16.76 -2.16
N VAL A 62 -4.81 15.91 -2.24
CA VAL A 62 -5.01 14.46 -2.50
C VAL A 62 -5.29 13.64 -1.26
N THR A 63 -4.84 14.11 -0.10
CA THR A 63 -5.07 13.46 1.20
C THR A 63 -6.27 14.11 1.88
N ARG A 64 -7.08 13.32 2.56
CA ARG A 64 -8.25 13.86 3.29
C ARG A 64 -7.80 14.71 4.49
N PRO A 65 -8.58 15.76 4.88
CA PRO A 65 -8.18 16.70 5.92
C PRO A 65 -7.79 16.04 7.25
N TYR A 66 -8.50 15.01 7.68
CA TYR A 66 -8.20 14.31 8.93
C TYR A 66 -6.92 13.47 8.86
N VAL A 67 -6.55 12.96 7.68
CA VAL A 67 -5.27 12.27 7.48
C VAL A 67 -4.13 13.29 7.48
N GLU A 68 -4.31 14.45 6.85
CA GLU A 68 -3.34 15.55 6.93
C GLU A 68 -3.12 16.00 8.38
N LYS A 69 -4.22 16.20 9.15
CA LYS A 69 -4.13 16.55 10.58
C LYS A 69 -3.34 15.50 11.36
N PHE A 70 -3.59 14.20 11.11
CA PHE A 70 -2.84 13.11 11.74
C PHE A 70 -1.34 13.17 11.39
N LEU A 71 -1.01 13.47 10.14
CA LEU A 71 0.37 13.55 9.67
C LEU A 71 1.11 14.80 10.16
N GLU A 72 0.38 15.85 10.56
CA GLU A 72 0.94 17.05 11.19
C GLU A 72 1.31 16.84 12.66
N GLU A 73 0.73 15.82 13.31
CA GLU A 73 1.04 15.54 14.70
C GLU A 73 2.47 15.03 14.88
N VAL A 74 3.12 15.52 15.91
CA VAL A 74 4.47 15.05 16.28
C VAL A 74 4.32 13.76 17.09
N HIS A 75 4.75 12.65 16.54
CA HIS A 75 4.69 11.36 17.20
C HIS A 75 5.77 11.15 18.26
N TYR A 76 6.76 12.03 18.32
CA TYR A 76 7.82 12.03 19.31
C TYR A 76 7.98 13.39 19.92
N ALA A 77 8.21 13.41 21.24
CA ALA A 77 8.35 14.66 22.01
C ALA A 77 9.63 15.44 21.69
N ASP A 78 10.64 14.80 21.10
CA ASP A 78 11.86 15.48 20.69
C ASP A 78 12.30 15.09 19.27
N LYS A 79 13.20 15.92 18.73
CA LYS A 79 13.65 15.82 17.34
C LYS A 79 14.73 14.76 17.12
N ASP A 80 15.27 14.20 18.19
CA ASP A 80 16.43 13.31 18.10
C ASP A 80 16.01 11.86 17.83
N TYR A 81 14.71 11.57 17.91
CA TYR A 81 14.14 10.26 17.58
C TYR A 81 14.96 9.10 18.13
N THR A 82 15.33 9.19 19.41
CA THR A 82 16.15 8.19 20.05
C THR A 82 15.33 6.94 20.41
N VAL A 83 16.03 5.82 20.60
CA VAL A 83 15.42 4.58 21.06
C VAL A 83 14.60 4.77 22.34
N THR A 84 15.13 5.54 23.29
CA THR A 84 14.46 5.85 24.55
C THR A 84 13.10 6.50 24.30
N HIS A 85 13.03 7.47 23.41
CA HIS A 85 11.77 8.14 23.09
C HIS A 85 10.71 7.20 22.55
N ILE A 86 11.06 6.31 21.64
CA ILE A 86 10.11 5.35 21.11
C ILE A 86 9.70 4.31 22.18
N LEU A 87 10.64 3.90 23.01
CA LEU A 87 10.36 2.96 24.10
C LEU A 87 9.43 3.54 25.17
N GLU A 88 9.58 4.82 25.44
CA GLU A 88 8.83 5.58 26.43
C GLU A 88 7.56 6.20 25.88
N TYR A 89 7.44 6.30 24.56
CA TYR A 89 6.30 6.90 23.92
C TYR A 89 5.06 6.02 24.10
N GLU A 90 4.22 6.40 25.02
CA GLU A 90 2.90 5.82 25.26
C GLU A 90 1.80 6.60 24.56
N GLY A 91 2.15 7.74 23.99
CA GLY A 91 1.28 8.57 23.21
C GLY A 91 0.77 7.78 22.00
N GLY A 92 0.10 8.09 21.24
CA GLY A 92 -0.51 7.69 20.05
C GLY A 92 -1.47 8.79 19.71
N PHE A 93 -2.19 8.64 18.72
CA PHE A 93 -3.28 9.51 18.40
C PHE A 93 -4.30 9.47 19.57
N ASN A 94 -4.07 10.28 20.58
CA ASN A 94 -4.89 10.44 21.78
C ASN A 94 -5.91 11.57 21.60
N ASP A 95 -6.59 11.60 20.46
CA ASP A 95 -7.77 12.45 20.38
C ASP A 95 -8.91 11.74 21.10
N PRO A 96 -9.33 12.20 22.29
CA PRO A 96 -10.51 11.64 22.96
C PRO A 96 -11.78 11.86 22.14
N ASP A 97 -11.74 12.80 21.19
CA ASP A 97 -12.81 13.16 20.26
C ASP A 97 -12.56 12.54 18.87
N ALA A 98 -11.88 11.38 18.81
CA ALA A 98 -11.71 10.62 17.58
C ALA A 98 -13.05 10.26 16.86
N THR A 99 -14.17 10.64 17.46
CA THR A 99 -15.48 10.72 16.84
C THR A 99 -15.55 11.72 15.68
N ASP A 100 -14.58 12.66 15.60
CA ASP A 100 -14.50 13.62 14.49
C ASP A 100 -13.88 13.05 13.21
N TYR A 101 -13.31 11.84 13.28
CA TYR A 101 -12.85 11.16 12.09
C TYR A 101 -14.00 10.35 11.50
N PRO A 102 -14.48 10.73 10.31
CA PRO A 102 -15.49 9.92 9.64
C PRO A 102 -14.88 8.54 9.43
N VAL A 103 -15.46 7.59 10.12
CA VAL A 103 -15.01 6.20 10.16
C VAL A 103 -15.03 5.57 8.77
N TYR A 104 -15.89 6.10 7.92
CA TYR A 104 -16.16 5.59 6.60
C TYR A 104 -15.12 6.10 5.58
N ASN A 105 -14.49 5.18 4.84
CA ASN A 105 -13.47 5.48 3.81
C ASN A 105 -12.25 6.27 4.30
N ALA A 106 -11.95 6.18 5.58
CA ALA A 106 -10.84 6.90 6.18
C ALA A 106 -9.47 6.50 5.59
N ASP A 107 -9.37 5.28 5.09
CA ASP A 107 -8.18 4.75 4.42
C ASP A 107 -8.13 5.05 2.90
N LYS A 108 -9.15 5.74 2.36
CA LYS A 108 -9.23 6.03 0.93
C LYS A 108 -8.75 7.45 0.62
N PRO A 109 -8.22 7.71 -0.60
CA PRO A 109 -7.85 9.05 -1.02
C PRO A 109 -9.06 9.98 -1.15
N ALA A 110 -8.80 11.26 -1.30
CA ALA A 110 -9.81 12.20 -1.76
C ALA A 110 -10.23 11.85 -3.20
N LEU A 111 -11.52 11.98 -3.48
CA LEU A 111 -12.11 11.77 -4.79
C LEU A 111 -12.42 13.11 -5.43
N TYR A 112 -12.24 13.20 -6.73
CA TYR A 112 -12.53 14.37 -7.55
C TYR A 112 -13.26 13.98 -8.82
N SER A 113 -13.77 14.96 -9.57
CA SER A 113 -14.36 14.75 -10.88
C SER A 113 -13.74 15.68 -11.92
N ILE A 114 -13.58 15.18 -13.14
CA ILE A 114 -13.43 15.99 -14.35
C ILE A 114 -14.79 16.03 -15.03
N ARG A 115 -15.26 17.21 -15.40
CA ARG A 115 -16.59 17.40 -16.02
C ARG A 115 -16.46 18.05 -17.38
N TRP A 116 -17.45 17.81 -18.23
CA TRP A 116 -17.57 18.42 -19.55
C TRP A 116 -19.04 18.58 -19.94
N THR A 117 -19.31 19.30 -21.01
CA THR A 117 -20.65 19.35 -21.59
C THR A 117 -20.89 18.08 -22.41
N ALA A 118 -21.95 17.36 -22.09
CA ALA A 118 -22.34 16.16 -22.83
C ALA A 118 -22.53 16.47 -24.32
N ASP A 119 -22.00 15.59 -25.17
CA ASP A 119 -22.14 15.67 -26.61
C ASP A 119 -22.27 14.27 -27.20
N ALA A 120 -23.49 13.90 -27.53
CA ALA A 120 -23.78 12.59 -28.12
C ALA A 120 -23.02 12.32 -29.43
N ALA A 121 -22.62 13.36 -30.17
CA ALA A 121 -21.84 13.22 -31.40
C ALA A 121 -20.37 12.87 -31.14
N ALA A 122 -19.89 12.98 -29.92
CA ALA A 122 -18.53 12.60 -29.56
C ALA A 122 -18.31 11.06 -29.58
N GLY A 123 -19.37 10.28 -29.38
CA GLY A 123 -19.31 8.82 -29.17
C GLY A 123 -18.66 8.46 -27.82
N ASP A 124 -18.22 7.22 -27.68
CA ASP A 124 -17.48 6.80 -26.50
C ASP A 124 -16.20 7.61 -26.33
N MET A 125 -15.88 7.89 -25.09
CA MET A 125 -14.82 8.83 -24.73
C MET A 125 -13.68 8.14 -24.00
N VAL A 126 -12.52 8.79 -24.02
CA VAL A 126 -11.37 8.42 -23.19
C VAL A 126 -10.91 9.66 -22.43
N LEU A 127 -10.91 9.57 -21.11
CA LEU A 127 -10.19 10.53 -20.27
C LEU A 127 -8.74 10.05 -20.15
N THR A 128 -7.80 10.89 -20.55
CA THR A 128 -6.37 10.68 -20.37
C THR A 128 -5.85 11.61 -19.28
N LEU A 129 -5.22 11.02 -18.25
CA LEU A 129 -4.48 11.74 -17.20
C LEU A 129 -2.99 11.49 -17.39
N LYS A 130 -2.14 12.50 -17.17
CA LYS A 130 -0.68 12.37 -17.24
C LYS A 130 -0.01 13.13 -16.10
N ASP A 131 1.06 12.50 -15.54
CA ASP A 131 1.97 13.06 -14.56
C ASP A 131 3.40 12.66 -14.95
N GLY A 132 4.13 13.56 -15.57
CA GLY A 132 5.43 13.25 -16.16
C GLY A 132 5.35 12.12 -17.19
N SER A 133 6.04 11.02 -16.93
CA SER A 133 6.01 9.82 -17.79
C SER A 133 4.83 8.88 -17.50
N TRP A 134 4.14 9.06 -16.38
CA TRP A 134 2.97 8.27 -16.04
C TRP A 134 1.74 8.74 -16.81
N SER A 135 0.93 7.77 -17.25
CA SER A 135 -0.31 8.06 -17.97
C SER A 135 -1.35 7.00 -17.66
N GLN A 136 -2.57 7.45 -17.40
CA GLN A 136 -3.74 6.60 -17.26
C GLN A 136 -4.78 6.98 -18.31
N GLN A 137 -5.44 5.96 -18.88
CA GLN A 137 -6.58 6.13 -19.77
C GLN A 137 -7.81 5.46 -19.14
N ILE A 138 -8.89 6.22 -19.02
CA ILE A 138 -10.16 5.76 -18.47
C ILE A 138 -11.20 5.84 -19.59
N LYS A 139 -11.82 4.71 -19.91
CA LYS A 139 -12.92 4.66 -20.87
C LYS A 139 -14.18 5.21 -20.23
N VAL A 140 -14.86 6.09 -20.93
CA VAL A 140 -16.08 6.74 -20.45
C VAL A 140 -17.17 6.59 -21.51
N ALA A 141 -18.33 6.11 -21.09
CA ALA A 141 -19.48 5.94 -21.99
C ALA A 141 -20.01 7.28 -22.51
N SER A 142 -20.57 7.28 -23.72
CA SER A 142 -21.02 8.46 -24.45
C SER A 142 -22.16 9.26 -23.77
N ASP A 143 -22.86 8.65 -22.81
CA ASP A 143 -23.94 9.26 -22.03
C ASP A 143 -23.47 10.02 -20.78
N LYS A 144 -22.17 10.00 -20.50
CA LYS A 144 -21.58 10.63 -19.32
C LYS A 144 -21.09 12.05 -19.62
N ASP A 145 -21.21 12.90 -18.62
CA ASP A 145 -20.72 14.28 -18.61
C ASP A 145 -19.67 14.54 -17.51
N TYR A 146 -19.26 13.47 -16.81
CA TYR A 146 -18.18 13.51 -15.83
C TYR A 146 -17.48 12.15 -15.70
N GLN A 147 -16.28 12.18 -15.13
CA GLN A 147 -15.54 11.00 -14.67
C GLN A 147 -14.94 11.28 -13.31
N ILE A 148 -15.14 10.35 -12.38
CA ILE A 148 -14.49 10.38 -11.06
C ILE A 148 -13.05 9.94 -11.22
N ILE A 149 -12.15 10.67 -10.57
CA ILE A 149 -10.71 10.37 -10.53
C ILE A 149 -10.23 10.28 -9.09
N SER A 150 -9.26 9.41 -8.89
CA SER A 150 -8.59 9.13 -7.61
C SER A 150 -7.12 8.79 -7.87
N ASN A 151 -6.42 8.32 -6.84
CA ASN A 151 -5.04 7.83 -6.95
C ASN A 151 -4.05 8.89 -7.47
N LEU A 152 -4.35 10.15 -7.17
CA LEU A 152 -3.47 11.24 -7.54
C LEU A 152 -2.27 11.29 -6.61
N ARG A 153 -1.07 11.30 -7.21
CA ARG A 153 0.19 11.44 -6.47
C ARG A 153 0.30 12.86 -5.90
N PRO A 154 0.71 13.04 -4.65
CA PRO A 154 0.94 14.37 -4.08
C PRO A 154 2.13 15.08 -4.75
N ASN A 155 2.11 16.41 -4.69
CA ASN A 155 3.16 17.30 -5.18
C ASN A 155 3.54 17.04 -6.65
N ALA A 156 2.53 16.85 -7.48
CA ALA A 156 2.65 16.54 -8.90
C ALA A 156 1.92 17.55 -9.78
N SER A 157 2.32 17.62 -11.04
CA SER A 157 1.63 18.40 -12.07
C SER A 157 0.95 17.44 -13.03
N TYR A 158 -0.36 17.56 -13.13
CA TYR A 158 -1.19 16.75 -14.01
C TYR A 158 -1.68 17.52 -15.21
N THR A 159 -1.83 16.82 -16.33
CA THR A 159 -2.66 17.27 -17.46
C THR A 159 -3.76 16.27 -17.71
N TYR A 160 -4.91 16.74 -18.18
CA TYR A 160 -6.03 15.88 -18.56
C TYR A 160 -6.62 16.28 -19.91
N GLU A 161 -7.15 15.30 -20.61
CA GLU A 161 -7.91 15.47 -21.85
C GLU A 161 -9.04 14.44 -21.90
N VAL A 162 -10.26 14.88 -22.20
CA VAL A 162 -11.39 14.02 -22.55
C VAL A 162 -11.63 14.12 -24.06
N LYS A 163 -11.47 12.99 -24.75
CA LYS A 163 -11.57 12.92 -26.19
C LYS A 163 -12.54 11.83 -26.61
N GLY A 164 -13.48 12.19 -27.47
CA GLY A 164 -14.45 11.28 -28.07
C GLY A 164 -13.84 10.44 -29.20
N SER A 165 -14.48 9.33 -29.53
CA SER A 165 -14.09 8.43 -30.63
C SER A 165 -14.17 9.13 -32.00
N SER A 166 -14.96 10.19 -32.12
CA SER A 166 -14.97 11.09 -33.30
C SER A 166 -13.69 11.92 -33.44
N GLY A 167 -12.80 11.92 -32.45
CA GLY A 167 -11.62 12.77 -32.39
C GLY A 167 -11.85 14.13 -31.72
N LYS A 168 -13.10 14.48 -31.38
CA LYS A 168 -13.45 15.75 -30.74
C LYS A 168 -12.93 15.75 -29.29
N VAL A 169 -12.22 16.81 -28.90
CA VAL A 169 -11.87 17.10 -27.52
C VAL A 169 -13.03 17.84 -26.85
N LEU A 170 -13.51 17.29 -25.76
CA LEU A 170 -14.64 17.83 -24.98
C LEU A 170 -14.16 18.77 -23.86
N THR A 171 -13.07 18.41 -23.21
CA THR A 171 -12.40 19.26 -22.22
C THR A 171 -10.94 18.86 -22.12
N SER A 172 -10.10 19.80 -21.72
CA SER A 172 -8.69 19.57 -21.40
C SER A 172 -8.21 20.64 -20.42
N GLY A 173 -7.15 20.35 -19.69
CA GLY A 173 -6.55 21.30 -18.75
C GLY A 173 -5.40 20.68 -17.99
N GLY A 174 -4.92 21.42 -16.99
CA GLY A 174 -3.89 20.98 -16.07
C GLY A 174 -4.19 21.42 -14.64
N PHE A 175 -3.67 20.70 -13.67
CA PHE A 175 -3.76 21.04 -12.27
C PHE A 175 -2.51 20.56 -11.52
N THR A 176 -2.33 21.05 -10.31
CA THR A 176 -1.28 20.59 -9.42
C THR A 176 -1.88 19.96 -8.18
N THR A 177 -1.13 19.10 -7.53
CA THR A 177 -1.58 18.40 -6.32
C THR A 177 -0.70 18.77 -5.13
N LYS A 178 -1.28 18.71 -3.93
CA LYS A 178 -0.58 18.81 -2.66
C LYS A 178 -1.05 17.71 -1.71
N GLY A 179 -0.22 17.41 -0.70
CA GLY A 179 -0.45 16.38 0.30
C GLY A 179 0.83 15.65 0.63
N ARG A 180 0.75 14.68 1.52
CA ARG A 180 1.92 13.88 1.95
C ARG A 180 1.87 12.42 1.50
N LEU A 181 0.68 11.85 1.34
CA LEU A 181 0.50 10.45 1.06
C LEU A 181 -0.09 10.21 -0.32
N HIS A 182 0.44 9.24 -1.02
CA HIS A 182 -0.20 8.66 -2.19
C HIS A 182 -1.07 7.47 -1.75
N GLN A 183 -2.25 7.79 -1.22
CA GLN A 183 -3.28 6.80 -0.91
C GLN A 183 -3.94 6.32 -2.20
N LEU A 184 -4.39 5.05 -2.20
CA LEU A 184 -4.93 4.41 -3.40
C LEU A 184 -6.32 3.84 -3.15
N PHE A 185 -7.15 4.00 -4.14
CA PHE A 185 -8.46 3.37 -4.22
C PHE A 185 -8.50 2.44 -5.44
N PHE A 186 -8.48 1.15 -5.21
CA PHE A 186 -8.64 0.16 -6.26
C PHE A 186 -10.04 -0.42 -6.30
N ASP A 187 -10.59 -0.68 -5.11
CA ASP A 187 -11.95 -1.18 -4.92
C ASP A 187 -12.37 -0.99 -3.47
N TRP A 188 -13.67 -1.10 -3.18
CA TRP A 188 -14.19 -1.02 -1.82
C TRP A 188 -13.68 -2.14 -0.93
N ASN A 189 -13.47 -3.32 -1.49
CA ASN A 189 -12.96 -4.49 -0.79
C ASN A 189 -11.44 -4.47 -0.57
N VAL A 190 -10.72 -3.57 -1.23
CA VAL A 190 -9.26 -3.42 -1.09
C VAL A 190 -8.97 -2.28 -0.11
N ARG A 191 -8.32 -2.60 0.99
CA ARG A 191 -8.18 -1.71 2.14
C ARG A 191 -6.74 -1.27 2.34
N ASN A 192 -6.59 -0.11 3.00
CA ASN A 192 -5.30 0.33 3.51
C ASN A 192 -4.23 0.46 2.43
N CYS A 193 -4.65 0.80 1.19
CA CYS A 193 -3.77 0.86 0.05
C CYS A 193 -3.03 2.19 -0.03
N ARG A 194 -1.72 2.13 -0.17
CA ARG A 194 -0.87 3.30 -0.37
C ARG A 194 0.50 2.97 -0.94
N ASP A 195 1.11 3.94 -1.53
CA ASP A 195 2.50 3.97 -1.94
C ASP A 195 3.41 4.21 -0.71
N LEU A 196 4.57 3.62 -0.69
CA LEU A 196 5.61 3.92 0.30
C LEU A 196 6.45 5.16 -0.05
N GLY A 197 6.18 5.81 -1.17
CA GLY A 197 6.88 7.03 -1.60
C GLY A 197 6.55 8.26 -0.76
N GLY A 198 7.39 9.28 -0.89
CA GLY A 198 7.19 10.61 -0.31
C GLY A 198 7.80 10.83 1.07
N TRP A 199 8.15 9.79 1.81
CA TRP A 199 8.80 9.92 3.11
C TRP A 199 10.22 10.45 3.00
N LYS A 200 10.63 11.24 3.99
CA LYS A 200 11.97 11.81 4.06
C LYS A 200 12.93 10.94 4.87
N THR A 201 14.15 10.85 4.39
CA THR A 201 15.23 10.18 5.13
C THR A 201 15.97 11.15 6.04
N TYR A 202 16.74 10.61 7.01
CA TYR A 202 17.66 11.39 7.85
C TYR A 202 18.62 12.28 7.03
N ASP A 203 18.99 11.84 5.84
CA ASP A 203 19.93 12.52 4.98
C ASP A 203 19.24 13.47 3.97
N GLY A 204 17.94 13.73 4.15
CA GLY A 204 17.14 14.67 3.36
C GLY A 204 16.68 14.16 2.00
N LYS A 205 16.98 12.92 1.64
CA LYS A 205 16.47 12.29 0.44
C LYS A 205 14.98 11.97 0.56
N THR A 206 14.34 11.71 -0.55
CA THR A 206 12.93 11.31 -0.59
C THR A 206 12.79 9.89 -1.14
N VAL A 207 11.90 9.11 -0.55
CA VAL A 207 11.51 7.81 -1.11
C VAL A 207 10.68 8.05 -2.37
N LYS A 208 11.10 7.44 -3.48
CA LYS A 208 10.42 7.60 -4.77
C LYS A 208 9.01 7.02 -4.75
N TYR A 209 8.10 7.73 -5.41
CA TYR A 209 6.74 7.24 -5.64
C TYR A 209 6.68 6.19 -6.75
N ARG A 210 5.61 5.41 -6.74
CA ARG A 210 5.25 4.42 -7.77
C ARG A 210 6.25 3.29 -7.95
N MET A 211 6.97 2.95 -6.89
CA MET A 211 7.92 1.85 -6.87
C MET A 211 7.45 0.69 -6.01
N VAL A 212 6.99 0.99 -4.79
CA VAL A 212 6.59 -0.01 -3.81
C VAL A 212 5.30 0.42 -3.13
N TYR A 213 4.32 -0.45 -3.21
CA TYR A 213 2.98 -0.23 -2.69
C TYR A 213 2.65 -1.26 -1.62
N ARG A 214 1.77 -0.88 -0.70
CA ARG A 214 1.28 -1.79 0.33
C ARG A 214 -0.22 -1.67 0.51
N GLY A 215 -0.83 -2.71 1.08
CA GLY A 215 -2.25 -2.66 1.43
C GLY A 215 -2.80 -3.99 1.92
N GLY A 216 -4.12 -4.09 1.89
CA GLY A 216 -4.85 -5.33 2.09
C GLY A 216 -4.81 -6.22 0.85
N ARG A 217 -5.48 -7.36 0.94
CA ARG A 217 -5.50 -8.37 -0.12
C ARG A 217 -6.04 -7.82 -1.44
N LEU A 218 -5.42 -8.26 -2.53
CA LEU A 218 -5.86 -8.03 -3.91
C LEU A 218 -6.45 -9.34 -4.45
N GLU A 219 -7.73 -9.56 -4.30
CA GLU A 219 -8.40 -10.76 -4.80
C GLU A 219 -9.14 -10.46 -6.09
N GLY A 220 -8.70 -11.07 -7.19
CA GLY A 220 -9.25 -10.81 -8.51
C GLY A 220 -10.74 -11.11 -8.62
N SER A 221 -11.27 -12.11 -7.87
CA SER A 221 -12.70 -12.47 -7.86
C SER A 221 -13.58 -11.49 -7.09
N THR A 222 -13.00 -10.75 -6.12
CA THR A 222 -13.73 -9.79 -5.28
C THR A 222 -13.46 -8.34 -5.66
N MET A 223 -12.66 -8.11 -6.69
CA MET A 223 -12.33 -6.81 -7.21
C MET A 223 -13.06 -6.57 -8.54
N SER A 224 -13.69 -5.41 -8.68
CA SER A 224 -14.35 -5.01 -9.93
C SER A 224 -13.37 -4.96 -11.11
N PRO A 225 -13.86 -5.07 -12.36
CA PRO A 225 -13.04 -4.84 -13.54
C PRO A 225 -12.31 -3.48 -13.51
N GLU A 226 -12.99 -2.43 -13.06
CA GLU A 226 -12.47 -1.07 -12.91
C GLU A 226 -11.36 -1.03 -11.86
N GLY A 227 -11.53 -1.73 -10.75
CA GLY A 227 -10.51 -1.86 -9.69
C GLY A 227 -9.25 -2.54 -10.20
N ARG A 228 -9.38 -3.60 -10.99
CA ARG A 228 -8.23 -4.26 -11.63
C ARG A 228 -7.52 -3.36 -12.62
N GLU A 229 -8.27 -2.57 -13.41
CA GLU A 229 -7.66 -1.57 -14.29
C GLU A 229 -6.94 -0.48 -13.50
N ALA A 230 -7.47 -0.04 -12.35
CA ALA A 230 -6.80 0.93 -11.48
C ALA A 230 -5.46 0.38 -10.94
N VAL A 231 -5.39 -0.89 -10.53
CA VAL A 231 -4.13 -1.55 -10.14
C VAL A 231 -3.11 -1.54 -11.28
N ARG A 232 -3.55 -1.87 -12.49
CA ARG A 232 -2.67 -1.89 -13.68
C ARG A 232 -2.21 -0.47 -14.06
N ALA A 233 -3.10 0.52 -13.94
CA ALA A 233 -2.80 1.92 -14.25
C ALA A 233 -1.71 2.50 -13.33
N GLU A 234 -1.63 2.05 -12.08
CA GLU A 234 -0.52 2.42 -11.19
C GLU A 234 0.83 1.81 -11.61
N GLY A 235 0.83 0.92 -12.58
CA GLY A 235 2.05 0.29 -13.08
C GLY A 235 2.55 -0.86 -12.21
N ILE A 236 1.74 -1.35 -11.28
CA ILE A 236 2.08 -2.51 -10.43
C ILE A 236 2.23 -3.74 -11.32
N LYS A 237 3.37 -4.42 -11.20
CA LYS A 237 3.73 -5.61 -12.02
C LYS A 237 4.12 -6.81 -11.19
N ALA A 238 4.38 -6.63 -9.91
CA ALA A 238 4.73 -7.70 -9.00
C ALA A 238 3.85 -7.66 -7.75
N GLN A 239 3.43 -8.82 -7.28
CA GLN A 239 2.60 -8.99 -6.09
C GLN A 239 3.26 -9.96 -5.12
N LEU A 240 3.46 -9.52 -3.89
CA LEU A 240 3.99 -10.34 -2.80
C LEU A 240 2.89 -10.61 -1.76
N GLU A 241 2.48 -11.87 -1.68
CA GLU A 241 1.48 -12.36 -0.74
C GLU A 241 2.13 -12.80 0.58
N LEU A 242 1.76 -12.16 1.68
CA LEU A 242 2.29 -12.44 3.01
C LEU A 242 1.35 -13.30 3.88
N ARG A 243 0.23 -13.76 3.34
CA ARG A 243 -0.73 -14.61 4.06
C ARG A 243 -0.29 -16.08 4.05
N GLY A 244 -1.00 -16.91 4.81
CA GLY A 244 -0.76 -18.35 4.87
C GLY A 244 -1.11 -19.07 3.57
N ALA A 245 -0.58 -20.28 3.37
CA ALA A 245 -0.81 -21.08 2.16
C ALA A 245 -2.29 -21.40 1.90
N SER A 246 -3.09 -21.45 2.96
CA SER A 246 -4.55 -21.63 2.85
C SER A 246 -5.28 -20.44 2.23
N ASP A 247 -4.61 -19.28 2.19
CA ASP A 247 -5.17 -18.03 1.65
C ASP A 247 -4.64 -17.73 0.24
N MET A 248 -3.90 -18.66 -0.36
CA MET A 248 -3.39 -18.49 -1.72
C MET A 248 -4.53 -18.22 -2.69
N LEU A 249 -4.32 -17.21 -3.51
CA LEU A 249 -5.28 -16.82 -4.53
C LEU A 249 -5.22 -17.79 -5.72
N GLU A 250 -6.38 -18.08 -6.29
CA GLU A 250 -6.47 -18.80 -7.56
C GLU A 250 -5.98 -17.94 -8.73
N CYS A 251 -6.09 -16.61 -8.59
CA CYS A 251 -5.64 -15.65 -9.60
C CYS A 251 -5.21 -14.32 -8.99
N SER A 252 -4.20 -13.70 -9.59
CA SER A 252 -3.76 -12.36 -9.24
C SER A 252 -4.64 -11.28 -9.89
N ALA A 253 -4.87 -10.16 -9.19
CA ALA A 253 -5.49 -8.97 -9.76
C ALA A 253 -4.63 -8.31 -10.86
N LEU A 254 -3.34 -8.63 -10.92
CA LEU A 254 -2.42 -8.09 -11.93
C LEU A 254 -2.68 -8.61 -13.35
N GLY A 255 -3.48 -9.66 -13.52
CA GLY A 255 -3.83 -10.20 -14.81
C GLY A 255 -2.96 -11.40 -15.25
N PRO A 256 -2.87 -11.67 -16.57
CA PRO A 256 -2.34 -12.93 -17.11
C PRO A 256 -0.82 -13.07 -17.04
N ARG A 257 -0.12 -12.06 -16.55
CA ARG A 257 1.36 -12.06 -16.41
C ARG A 257 1.79 -11.70 -15.00
N PRO A 258 1.36 -12.45 -13.99
CA PRO A 258 1.72 -12.07 -12.65
C PRO A 258 3.18 -12.43 -12.38
N THR A 259 3.99 -11.45 -12.00
CA THR A 259 5.12 -11.71 -11.13
C THR A 259 4.56 -11.83 -9.73
N TYR A 260 4.07 -13.01 -9.41
CA TYR A 260 3.44 -13.30 -8.13
C TYR A 260 4.35 -14.17 -7.30
N ALA A 261 4.61 -13.78 -6.08
CA ALA A 261 5.27 -14.62 -5.11
C ALA A 261 4.40 -14.75 -3.86
N PHE A 262 4.33 -15.96 -3.39
CA PHE A 262 3.80 -16.31 -2.10
C PHE A 262 4.95 -16.48 -1.12
N CYS A 263 5.04 -15.60 -0.14
CA CYS A 263 6.04 -15.65 0.89
C CYS A 263 5.39 -15.32 2.23
N ALA A 264 4.87 -16.34 2.90
CA ALA A 264 4.31 -16.19 4.23
C ALA A 264 5.42 -16.28 5.29
N PRO A 265 5.91 -15.16 5.83
CA PRO A 265 6.97 -15.19 6.84
C PRO A 265 6.51 -15.89 8.11
N CYS A 266 5.23 -15.72 8.49
CA CYS A 266 4.64 -16.55 9.52
C CYS A 266 3.12 -16.62 9.33
N ILE A 267 2.51 -17.71 9.78
CA ILE A 267 1.06 -17.94 9.69
C ILE A 267 0.33 -17.13 10.78
N GLU A 268 1.01 -16.89 11.90
CA GLU A 268 0.44 -16.20 13.05
C GLU A 268 0.63 -14.69 12.96
N ASN A 269 -0.26 -13.98 13.61
CA ASN A 269 -0.34 -12.54 13.57
C ASN A 269 0.88 -11.86 14.19
N GLY A 270 1.36 -10.81 13.53
CA GLY A 270 2.11 -9.77 14.17
C GLY A 270 3.59 -9.71 13.89
N GLY A 271 4.06 -8.50 14.04
CA GLY A 271 5.32 -8.02 13.58
C GLY A 271 6.56 -8.75 14.05
N GLN A 272 6.69 -9.03 15.33
CA GLN A 272 7.89 -9.70 15.84
C GLN A 272 8.03 -11.13 15.32
N ALA A 273 6.93 -11.86 15.16
CA ALA A 273 6.97 -13.23 14.66
C ALA A 273 7.52 -13.27 13.22
N MET A 274 7.17 -12.30 12.38
CA MET A 274 7.75 -12.15 11.06
C MET A 274 9.27 -11.91 11.14
N LEU A 275 9.73 -11.03 12.02
CA LEU A 275 11.16 -10.72 12.17
C LEU A 275 11.98 -11.91 12.71
N VAL A 276 11.35 -12.80 13.47
CA VAL A 276 11.98 -14.04 13.94
C VAL A 276 12.10 -15.09 12.83
N ASP A 277 11.17 -15.12 11.88
CA ASP A 277 11.27 -15.98 10.69
C ASP A 277 12.25 -15.39 9.67
N SER A 278 13.51 -15.42 10.02
CA SER A 278 14.61 -14.79 9.27
C SER A 278 14.66 -15.21 7.81
N LYS A 279 14.40 -16.50 7.52
CA LYS A 279 14.43 -17.02 6.16
C LYS A 279 13.36 -16.38 5.29
N ARG A 280 12.11 -16.35 5.79
CA ARG A 280 10.99 -15.79 5.03
C ARG A 280 11.08 -14.28 4.91
N THR A 281 11.54 -13.60 5.96
CA THR A 281 11.75 -12.16 5.90
C THR A 281 12.82 -11.78 4.88
N LYS A 282 13.91 -12.54 4.82
CA LYS A 282 14.93 -12.40 3.76
C LYS A 282 14.31 -12.58 2.36
N GLU A 283 13.58 -13.68 2.16
CA GLU A 283 12.90 -13.96 0.89
C GLU A 283 11.94 -12.82 0.47
N CYS A 284 11.21 -12.23 1.42
CA CYS A 284 10.34 -11.07 1.16
C CYS A 284 11.14 -9.84 0.71
N PHE A 285 12.22 -9.52 1.40
CA PHE A 285 13.08 -8.39 1.04
C PHE A 285 13.71 -8.58 -0.35
N GLU A 286 14.29 -9.74 -0.59
CA GLU A 286 14.93 -10.07 -1.87
C GLU A 286 13.93 -10.08 -3.03
N PHE A 287 12.67 -10.51 -2.79
CA PHE A 287 11.63 -10.43 -3.81
C PHE A 287 11.36 -8.98 -4.24
N VAL A 288 11.25 -8.06 -3.27
CA VAL A 288 11.04 -6.63 -3.57
C VAL A 288 12.23 -6.09 -4.37
N VAL A 289 13.45 -6.32 -3.92
CA VAL A 289 14.67 -5.85 -4.60
C VAL A 289 14.78 -6.37 -6.01
N ASN A 290 14.56 -7.68 -6.20
CA ASN A 290 14.67 -8.32 -7.52
C ASN A 290 13.58 -7.85 -8.48
N SER A 291 12.36 -7.65 -7.99
CA SER A 291 11.28 -7.09 -8.80
C SER A 291 11.62 -5.68 -9.29
N LEU A 292 12.16 -4.84 -8.41
CA LEU A 292 12.58 -3.47 -8.78
C LEU A 292 13.75 -3.45 -9.78
N ARG A 293 14.71 -4.36 -9.67
CA ARG A 293 15.78 -4.54 -10.67
C ARG A 293 15.24 -4.87 -12.06
N GLU A 294 14.10 -5.54 -12.12
CA GLU A 294 13.39 -5.87 -13.36
C GLU A 294 12.41 -4.76 -13.81
N ASN A 295 12.42 -3.58 -13.18
CA ASN A 295 11.47 -2.48 -13.42
C ASN A 295 10.01 -2.92 -13.22
N LYS A 296 9.76 -3.71 -12.19
CA LYS A 296 8.45 -4.20 -11.77
C LYS A 296 8.06 -3.59 -10.43
N PRO A 297 7.29 -2.49 -10.40
CA PRO A 297 6.74 -1.97 -9.16
C PRO A 297 5.96 -3.03 -8.41
N VAL A 298 6.16 -3.07 -7.08
CA VAL A 298 5.69 -4.16 -6.22
C VAL A 298 4.52 -3.72 -5.36
N TYR A 299 3.47 -4.52 -5.31
CA TYR A 299 2.46 -4.44 -4.26
C TYR A 299 2.62 -5.61 -3.31
N PHE A 300 2.82 -5.34 -2.02
CA PHE A 300 2.88 -6.38 -1.01
C PHE A 300 1.75 -6.25 0.01
N HIS A 301 1.23 -7.39 0.47
CA HIS A 301 0.05 -7.38 1.31
C HIS A 301 -0.10 -8.62 2.20
N CYS A 302 -0.91 -8.47 3.22
CA CYS A 302 -1.52 -9.58 3.96
C CYS A 302 -3.06 -9.47 3.86
N SER A 303 -3.82 -9.89 4.85
CA SER A 303 -5.29 -9.76 4.81
C SER A 303 -5.75 -8.30 4.86
N LEU A 304 -5.34 -7.56 5.91
CA LEU A 304 -5.77 -6.19 6.16
C LEU A 304 -4.72 -5.14 5.76
N GLY A 305 -3.53 -5.58 5.37
CA GLY A 305 -2.43 -4.67 5.11
C GLY A 305 -1.84 -4.02 6.36
N ARG A 306 -2.07 -4.55 7.56
CA ARG A 306 -1.67 -3.94 8.82
C ARG A 306 -0.40 -4.56 9.41
N ASP A 307 -0.48 -5.77 9.94
CA ASP A 307 0.58 -6.34 10.79
C ASP A 307 1.80 -6.83 9.99
N ARG A 308 1.69 -7.92 9.26
CA ARG A 308 2.79 -8.45 8.41
C ARG A 308 3.24 -7.44 7.36
N THR A 309 2.28 -6.81 6.72
CA THR A 309 2.53 -5.74 5.74
C THR A 309 3.20 -4.53 6.40
N GLY A 310 2.73 -4.10 7.57
CA GLY A 310 3.34 -3.00 8.32
C GLY A 310 4.77 -3.31 8.78
N THR A 311 5.04 -4.58 9.14
CA THR A 311 6.39 -5.01 9.51
C THR A 311 7.35 -4.94 8.32
N LEU A 312 6.93 -5.44 7.15
CA LEU A 312 7.74 -5.33 5.95
C LEU A 312 7.94 -3.88 5.52
N ALA A 313 6.90 -3.04 5.60
CA ALA A 313 7.02 -1.60 5.34
C ALA A 313 8.04 -0.94 6.27
N ALA A 314 7.99 -1.24 7.57
CA ALA A 314 8.94 -0.71 8.54
C ALA A 314 10.40 -1.13 8.24
N LEU A 315 10.61 -2.36 7.79
CA LEU A 315 11.93 -2.83 7.33
C LEU A 315 12.41 -2.07 6.09
N LEU A 316 11.54 -1.94 5.09
CA LEU A 316 11.88 -1.26 3.84
C LEU A 316 12.17 0.23 4.07
N LEU A 317 11.31 0.93 4.79
CA LEU A 317 11.52 2.35 5.10
C LEU A 317 12.70 2.56 6.05
N GLY A 318 12.85 1.68 7.04
CA GLY A 318 13.96 1.76 7.99
C GLY A 318 15.32 1.63 7.30
N VAL A 319 15.51 0.64 6.42
CA VAL A 319 16.78 0.47 5.69
C VAL A 319 17.05 1.60 4.69
N LEU A 320 16.01 2.28 4.21
CA LEU A 320 16.15 3.50 3.39
C LEU A 320 16.60 4.71 4.21
N GLY A 321 16.53 4.64 5.53
CA GLY A 321 16.85 5.74 6.43
C GLY A 321 15.73 6.74 6.61
N VAL A 322 14.48 6.31 6.44
CA VAL A 322 13.32 7.14 6.79
C VAL A 322 13.32 7.37 8.31
N VAL A 323 12.93 8.57 8.70
CA VAL A 323 12.88 8.99 10.11
C VAL A 323 11.89 8.11 10.88
N GLU A 324 12.28 7.63 12.05
CA GLU A 324 11.49 6.65 12.82
C GLU A 324 10.07 7.12 13.15
N GLY A 325 9.90 8.41 13.43
CA GLY A 325 8.59 9.00 13.65
C GLY A 325 7.67 8.85 12.45
N ASP A 326 8.21 9.05 11.26
CA ASP A 326 7.49 8.88 10.01
C ASP A 326 7.17 7.40 9.74
N ILE A 327 8.05 6.48 10.11
CA ILE A 327 7.77 5.03 10.02
C ILE A 327 6.64 4.62 10.97
N SER A 328 6.63 5.19 12.18
CA SER A 328 5.53 4.99 13.14
C SER A 328 4.21 5.50 12.58
N GLN A 329 4.20 6.72 12.05
CA GLN A 329 3.02 7.31 11.40
C GLN A 329 2.56 6.45 10.23
N GLU A 330 3.49 5.99 9.39
CA GLU A 330 3.19 5.11 8.27
C GLU A 330 2.49 3.82 8.74
N TYR A 331 2.99 3.20 9.81
CA TYR A 331 2.36 2.02 10.39
C TYR A 331 0.96 2.34 10.93
N GLU A 332 0.82 3.43 11.66
CA GLU A 332 -0.42 3.84 12.32
C GLU A 332 -1.52 4.26 11.34
N LEU A 333 -1.20 4.74 10.15
CA LEU A 333 -2.17 4.97 9.07
C LEU A 333 -3.05 3.75 8.79
N SER A 334 -2.58 2.55 9.12
CA SER A 334 -3.36 1.33 8.98
C SER A 334 -4.60 1.27 9.86
N TYR A 335 -4.67 2.12 10.88
CA TYR A 335 -5.83 2.19 11.79
C TYR A 335 -6.98 3.04 11.21
N PHE A 336 -6.75 3.77 10.14
CA PHE A 336 -7.81 4.40 9.36
C PHE A 336 -8.60 3.39 8.52
N ALA A 337 -8.08 2.18 8.32
CA ALA A 337 -8.77 1.13 7.60
C ALA A 337 -9.67 0.28 8.52
N PRO A 338 -10.81 -0.20 8.05
CA PRO A 338 -11.70 -1.04 8.83
C PRO A 338 -11.07 -2.37 9.19
N ARG A 339 -11.32 -2.85 10.40
CA ARG A 339 -10.75 -4.09 10.93
C ARG A 339 -11.50 -5.35 10.46
N GLY A 340 -12.79 -5.24 10.24
CA GLY A 340 -13.65 -6.37 9.86
C GLY A 340 -13.61 -6.71 8.37
N TRP A 341 -14.21 -7.83 8.00
CA TRP A 341 -14.44 -8.24 6.61
C TRP A 341 -15.61 -7.48 5.97
N SER A 342 -16.55 -7.04 6.79
CA SER A 342 -17.66 -6.20 6.37
C SER A 342 -17.13 -4.81 6.05
N VAL A 343 -17.61 -4.25 4.96
CA VAL A 343 -17.38 -2.86 4.59
C VAL A 343 -18.16 -1.92 5.51
N ALA A 344 -19.14 -2.47 6.24
CA ALA A 344 -19.86 -1.75 7.27
C ALA A 344 -18.91 -1.37 8.40
N TYR A 345 -18.63 -0.10 8.49
CA TYR A 345 -17.85 0.49 9.56
C TYR A 345 -18.73 0.61 10.80
N SER A 346 -18.37 -0.09 11.86
CA SER A 346 -18.94 0.18 13.18
C SER A 346 -17.88 0.87 14.04
N GLU A 347 -18.27 1.61 15.05
CA GLU A 347 -17.35 2.20 16.03
C GLU A 347 -16.39 1.16 16.63
N SER A 348 -16.83 -0.09 16.73
CA SER A 348 -16.01 -1.22 17.19
C SER A 348 -14.98 -1.69 16.17
N SER A 349 -15.07 -1.32 14.89
CA SER A 349 -14.11 -1.68 13.85
C SER A 349 -12.87 -0.79 13.83
N HIS A 350 -12.93 0.36 14.50
CA HIS A 350 -11.81 1.29 14.66
C HIS A 350 -11.30 1.27 16.09
N VAL A 351 -10.13 0.73 16.28
CA VAL A 351 -9.45 0.75 17.57
C VAL A 351 -8.32 1.78 17.49
N PHE A 352 -8.67 3.05 17.51
CA PHE A 352 -7.66 4.11 17.65
C PHE A 352 -7.10 4.19 19.07
N LYS A 353 -7.80 3.68 20.06
CA LYS A 353 -7.37 3.75 21.45
C LYS A 353 -6.53 2.54 21.84
N ASN A 354 -5.35 2.78 22.39
CA ASN A 354 -4.52 1.90 23.23
C ASN A 354 -3.77 0.71 22.60
N THR A 355 -3.98 0.36 21.33
CA THR A 355 -3.28 -0.80 20.73
C THR A 355 -2.30 -0.43 19.63
N ARG A 356 -2.33 0.79 19.16
CA ARG A 356 -1.60 1.26 17.98
C ARG A 356 -0.10 1.14 18.10
N LEU A 357 0.42 1.70 19.17
CA LEU A 357 1.86 1.75 19.40
C LEU A 357 2.44 0.43 19.88
N SER A 358 1.65 -0.42 20.53
CA SER A 358 2.18 -1.65 21.11
C SER A 358 2.80 -2.57 20.05
N GLU A 359 2.15 -2.73 18.91
CA GLU A 359 2.64 -3.60 17.82
C GLU A 359 3.85 -2.99 17.12
N TYR A 360 3.80 -1.70 16.76
CA TYR A 360 4.96 -1.01 16.18
C TYR A 360 6.13 -0.97 17.16
N LYS A 361 5.88 -0.67 18.43
CA LYS A 361 6.89 -0.65 19.49
C LYS A 361 7.61 -2.00 19.62
N ILE A 362 6.88 -3.10 19.50
CA ILE A 362 7.48 -4.45 19.53
C ILE A 362 8.43 -4.63 18.32
N ILE A 363 8.00 -4.22 17.13
CA ILE A 363 8.82 -4.28 15.91
C ILE A 363 10.07 -3.42 16.06
N ALA A 364 9.89 -2.16 16.43
CA ALA A 364 10.97 -1.21 16.61
C ALA A 364 11.99 -1.68 17.65
N ASN A 365 11.52 -2.13 18.81
CA ASN A 365 12.37 -2.68 19.88
C ASN A 365 13.18 -3.89 19.42
N TYR A 366 12.57 -4.78 18.63
CA TYR A 366 13.28 -5.93 18.10
C TYR A 366 14.41 -5.52 17.17
N LEU A 367 14.17 -4.54 16.32
CA LEU A 367 15.14 -4.03 15.35
C LEU A 367 16.26 -3.24 16.05
N TRP A 368 15.93 -2.37 16.99
CA TRP A 368 16.95 -1.60 17.72
C TRP A 368 17.96 -2.44 18.45
N ARG A 369 17.55 -3.57 19.01
CA ARG A 369 18.47 -4.51 19.66
C ARG A 369 19.57 -5.00 18.73
N LYS A 370 19.47 -4.79 17.43
CA LYS A 370 20.50 -5.12 16.43
C LYS A 370 21.57 -4.04 16.26
N GLY A 371 21.34 -2.87 16.85
CA GLY A 371 22.29 -1.77 16.86
C GLY A 371 22.81 -1.41 18.26
N TYR A 372 22.65 -2.31 19.24
CA TYR A 372 23.17 -2.10 20.60
C TYR A 372 24.67 -2.28 20.64
N ASN A 373 25.39 -1.24 21.05
CA ASN A 373 26.84 -1.26 21.21
C ASN A 373 27.28 -1.71 22.61
N ALA A 374 28.51 -2.18 22.72
CA ALA A 374 29.07 -2.64 24.01
C ALA A 374 29.17 -1.55 25.09
N ASP A 375 29.21 -0.29 24.69
CA ASP A 375 29.25 0.88 25.56
C ASP A 375 27.85 1.38 26.01
N GLY A 376 26.79 0.67 25.61
CA GLY A 376 25.40 1.02 25.92
C GLY A 376 24.77 2.06 24.98
N SER A 377 25.51 2.54 23.98
CA SER A 377 24.96 3.39 22.94
C SER A 377 24.18 2.60 21.90
N PHE A 378 23.40 3.32 21.11
CA PHE A 378 22.65 2.73 20.01
C PHE A 378 23.11 3.33 18.68
N GLU A 379 23.15 2.49 17.67
CA GLU A 379 23.20 2.96 16.30
C GLU A 379 21.91 3.67 15.92
N ARG A 380 21.98 4.54 14.92
CA ARG A 380 20.79 5.13 14.29
C ARG A 380 19.90 4.00 13.73
N PHE A 381 18.59 4.20 13.73
CA PHE A 381 17.61 3.14 13.42
C PHE A 381 17.84 2.46 12.08
N ASP A 382 18.21 3.21 11.04
CA ASP A 382 18.54 2.66 9.73
C ASP A 382 19.72 1.68 9.76
N LYS A 383 20.71 1.91 10.64
CA LYS A 383 21.81 0.99 10.88
C LYS A 383 21.38 -0.24 11.63
N CYS A 384 20.48 -0.11 12.58
CA CYS A 384 19.88 -1.25 13.27
C CYS A 384 19.14 -2.18 12.30
N VAL A 385 18.37 -1.59 11.37
CA VAL A 385 17.66 -2.35 10.33
C VAL A 385 18.63 -2.99 9.34
N GLU A 386 19.66 -2.28 8.90
CA GLU A 386 20.72 -2.80 8.05
C GLU A 386 21.43 -4.00 8.71
N ASN A 387 21.82 -3.85 9.99
CA ASN A 387 22.44 -4.93 10.75
C ASN A 387 21.52 -6.16 10.88
N TYR A 388 20.22 -5.91 11.06
CA TYR A 388 19.23 -7.00 11.07
C TYR A 388 19.21 -7.73 9.73
N LEU A 389 19.08 -7.02 8.62
CA LEU A 389 19.03 -7.61 7.27
C LEU A 389 20.30 -8.39 6.93
N LEU A 390 21.47 -7.82 7.23
CA LEU A 390 22.75 -8.53 7.08
C LEU A 390 22.81 -9.78 7.96
N GLY A 391 22.34 -9.67 9.20
CA GLY A 391 22.30 -10.78 10.16
C GLY A 391 21.42 -11.95 9.75
N ILE A 392 20.38 -11.70 8.95
CA ILE A 392 19.54 -12.76 8.36
C ILE A 392 20.02 -13.23 6.99
N GLY A 393 21.15 -12.70 6.52
CA GLY A 393 21.83 -13.12 5.29
C GLY A 393 21.38 -12.39 4.02
N VAL A 394 20.75 -11.23 4.12
CA VAL A 394 20.61 -10.30 2.97
C VAL A 394 21.99 -9.76 2.64
N SER A 395 22.33 -9.64 1.35
CA SER A 395 23.63 -9.11 0.95
C SER A 395 23.67 -7.58 1.05
N GLN A 396 24.87 -7.03 1.33
CA GLN A 396 25.09 -5.57 1.28
C GLN A 396 24.70 -5.01 -0.10
N LYS A 397 25.02 -5.76 -1.16
CA LYS A 397 24.66 -5.38 -2.53
C LYS A 397 23.14 -5.20 -2.71
N ASP A 398 22.33 -6.08 -2.13
CA ASP A 398 20.86 -5.96 -2.24
C ASP A 398 20.35 -4.72 -1.51
N ILE A 399 20.94 -4.40 -0.36
CA ILE A 399 20.62 -3.19 0.39
C ILE A 399 21.00 -1.93 -0.39
N ASP A 400 22.21 -1.90 -0.96
CA ASP A 400 22.70 -0.74 -1.71
C ASP A 400 21.91 -0.54 -3.02
N ASP A 401 21.60 -1.62 -3.73
CA ASP A 401 20.76 -1.58 -4.93
C ASP A 401 19.35 -1.05 -4.56
N PHE A 402 18.77 -1.53 -3.47
CA PHE A 402 17.46 -1.07 -3.00
C PHE A 402 17.46 0.43 -2.71
N ARG A 403 18.46 0.92 -1.96
CA ARG A 403 18.62 2.36 -1.68
C ARG A 403 18.76 3.18 -2.98
N SER A 404 19.58 2.69 -3.91
CA SER A 404 19.80 3.38 -5.19
C SER A 404 18.53 3.47 -6.05
N MET A 405 17.71 2.41 -6.06
CA MET A 405 16.46 2.40 -6.81
C MET A 405 15.38 3.24 -6.17
N MET A 406 15.32 3.29 -4.84
CA MET A 406 14.20 3.88 -4.10
C MET A 406 14.39 5.34 -3.69
N LEU A 407 15.61 5.87 -3.67
CA LEU A 407 15.88 7.23 -3.16
C LEU A 407 16.17 8.21 -4.29
N GLU A 408 15.68 9.45 -4.11
CA GLU A 408 15.95 10.63 -4.94
C GLU A 408 16.32 11.85 -4.11
#